data_73dcced019b2a4a491e842c20184d487
#
_entry.id   73dcced019b2a4a491e842c20184d487
#
_cell.length_a   1.000
_cell.length_b   1.000
_cell.length_c   1.000
_cell.angle_alpha   90.00
_cell.angle_beta   90.00
_cell.angle_gamma   90.00
#
_symmetry.space_group_name_H-M   'P 1'
#
loop_
_entity.id
_entity.type
_entity.pdbx_description
1 polymer ?
#
loop_
_entity_poly.entity_id
_entity_poly.type
_entity_poly.pdbx_seq_one_letter_code
_entity_poly.pdbx_strand_id
1 'polypeptide(L)'
;MKNHKAPSIQMTPEGLEALKAELDELKNVKLPAILDRISKAREDGDLSENGAYIFGKQEQEFLEGRIAELEEILVNVAVVRNSKKSTVDLGCRVIVSLNGKKMDFHVVGEWEARPAERKISASSPLGRALVGKKVGDKVEVEAPVGKVLYTIVGIE
;
A
#
# COMPACT_ATOMS: atom_id res chain seq x y z
N MET A 1 -15.63 23.53 -19.41
CA MET A 1 -14.65 23.34 -18.30
C MET A 1 -14.44 21.85 -18.07
N LYS A 2 -13.26 21.36 -18.44
CA LYS A 2 -12.90 19.98 -18.11
C LYS A 2 -12.53 19.94 -16.64
N ASN A 3 -13.41 19.39 -15.82
CA ASN A 3 -13.07 19.03 -14.45
C ASN A 3 -11.95 17.98 -14.50
N HIS A 4 -10.73 18.42 -14.36
CA HIS A 4 -9.62 17.52 -14.09
C HIS A 4 -9.78 17.05 -12.64
N LYS A 5 -10.66 16.08 -12.46
CA LYS A 5 -10.71 15.33 -11.21
C LYS A 5 -9.36 14.62 -11.09
N ALA A 6 -8.61 14.94 -10.04
CA ALA A 6 -7.37 14.22 -9.75
C ALA A 6 -7.65 12.71 -9.79
N PRO A 7 -6.74 11.89 -10.35
CA PRO A 7 -6.95 10.45 -10.41
C PRO A 7 -7.16 9.92 -8.99
N SER A 8 -8.31 9.30 -8.75
CA SER A 8 -8.60 8.69 -7.46
C SER A 8 -7.69 7.49 -7.24
N ILE A 9 -7.14 7.39 -6.03
CA ILE A 9 -6.30 6.27 -5.60
C ILE A 9 -7.22 5.07 -5.38
N GLN A 10 -7.02 4.00 -6.14
CA GLN A 10 -7.80 2.77 -5.99
C GLN A 10 -7.28 1.94 -4.81
N MET A 11 -8.19 1.44 -4.01
CA MET A 11 -7.87 0.68 -2.81
C MET A 11 -8.96 -0.34 -2.49
N THR A 12 -8.56 -1.46 -1.87
CA THR A 12 -9.50 -2.43 -1.34
C THR A 12 -10.11 -1.92 -0.03
N PRO A 13 -11.29 -2.43 0.40
CA PRO A 13 -11.85 -2.07 1.71
C PRO A 13 -10.91 -2.38 2.88
N GLU A 14 -10.21 -3.51 2.82
CA GLU A 14 -9.23 -3.92 3.84
C GLU A 14 -8.05 -2.95 3.91
N GLY A 15 -7.55 -2.51 2.76
CA GLY A 15 -6.48 -1.52 2.67
C GLY A 15 -6.89 -0.17 3.24
N LEU A 16 -8.13 0.26 2.98
CA LEU A 16 -8.68 1.49 3.54
C LEU A 16 -8.73 1.44 5.06
N GLU A 17 -9.22 0.33 5.63
CA GLU A 17 -9.28 0.15 7.08
C GLU A 17 -7.87 0.12 7.71
N ALA A 18 -6.92 -0.53 7.05
CA ALA A 18 -5.52 -0.56 7.51
C ALA A 18 -4.89 0.84 7.54
N LEU A 19 -5.12 1.66 6.52
CA LEU A 19 -4.62 3.04 6.48
C LEU A 19 -5.28 3.93 7.53
N LYS A 20 -6.58 3.78 7.76
CA LYS A 20 -7.27 4.51 8.82
C LYS A 20 -6.74 4.15 10.20
N ALA A 21 -6.49 2.86 10.44
CA ALA A 21 -5.92 2.39 11.70
C ALA A 21 -4.48 2.92 11.91
N GLU A 22 -3.66 2.92 10.87
CA GLU A 22 -2.31 3.50 10.91
C GLU A 22 -2.37 5.00 11.25
N LEU A 23 -3.22 5.75 10.57
CA LEU A 23 -3.39 7.18 10.81
C LEU A 23 -3.84 7.47 12.24
N ASP A 24 -4.80 6.71 12.75
CA ASP A 24 -5.28 6.85 14.12
C ASP A 24 -4.16 6.60 15.13
N GLU A 25 -3.38 5.54 14.96
CA GLU A 25 -2.25 5.24 15.84
C GLU A 25 -1.19 6.34 15.81
N LEU A 26 -0.86 6.83 14.62
CA LEU A 26 0.14 7.90 14.47
C LEU A 26 -0.30 9.19 15.16
N LYS A 27 -1.56 9.59 15.01
CA LYS A 27 -2.09 10.84 15.57
C LYS A 27 -2.37 10.77 17.07
N ASN A 28 -2.89 9.65 17.53
CA ASN A 28 -3.44 9.54 18.89
C ASN A 28 -2.52 8.80 19.87
N VAL A 29 -1.54 8.07 19.39
CA VAL A 29 -0.59 7.32 20.23
C VAL A 29 0.85 7.78 20.04
N LYS A 30 1.36 7.71 18.82
CA LYS A 30 2.79 7.98 18.57
C LYS A 30 3.14 9.45 18.64
N LEU A 31 2.36 10.33 18.04
CA LEU A 31 2.64 11.76 18.05
C LEU A 31 2.59 12.34 19.48
N PRO A 32 1.57 12.07 20.30
CA PRO A 32 1.56 12.52 21.69
C PRO A 32 2.76 12.03 22.50
N ALA A 33 3.19 10.78 22.30
CA ALA A 33 4.35 10.22 22.97
C ALA A 33 5.66 10.93 22.60
N ILE A 34 5.82 11.28 21.31
CA ILE A 34 6.99 12.04 20.84
C ILE A 34 6.99 13.45 21.42
N LEU A 35 5.83 14.12 21.43
CA LEU A 35 5.69 15.47 21.99
C LEU A 35 6.01 15.51 23.48
N ASP A 36 5.60 14.48 24.23
CA ASP A 36 5.94 14.35 25.65
C ASP A 36 7.46 14.18 25.85
N ARG A 37 8.11 13.34 25.05
CA ARG A 37 9.58 13.17 25.10
C ARG A 37 10.32 14.46 24.75
N ILE A 38 9.84 15.20 23.77
CA ILE A 38 10.42 16.51 23.40
C ILE A 38 10.28 17.52 24.56
N SER A 39 9.11 17.56 25.19
CA SER A 39 8.85 18.43 26.32
C SER A 39 9.80 18.13 27.49
N LYS A 40 9.99 16.86 27.80
CA LYS A 40 10.95 16.43 28.87
C LYS A 40 12.39 16.75 28.49
N ALA A 41 12.77 16.57 27.23
CA ALA A 41 14.11 16.92 26.76
C ALA A 41 14.40 18.43 26.88
N ARG A 42 13.40 19.29 26.69
CA ARG A 42 13.52 20.74 26.87
C ARG A 42 13.82 21.13 28.32
N GLU A 43 13.26 20.40 29.25
CA GLU A 43 13.48 20.66 30.69
C GLU A 43 14.91 20.35 31.12
N ASP A 44 15.64 19.50 30.40
CA ASP A 44 16.97 19.02 30.74
C ASP A 44 18.13 19.95 30.32
N GLY A 45 17.84 21.14 29.75
CA GLY A 45 18.86 22.17 29.56
C GLY A 45 19.03 22.70 28.13
N ASP A 46 20.28 22.93 27.70
CA ASP A 46 20.61 23.57 26.44
C ASP A 46 20.14 22.76 25.24
N LEU A 47 19.23 23.35 24.42
CA LEU A 47 18.62 22.70 23.28
C LEU A 47 19.58 22.50 22.09
N SER A 48 20.63 23.32 22.00
CA SER A 48 21.58 23.27 20.87
C SER A 48 22.46 22.03 20.89
N GLU A 49 22.71 21.45 22.05
CA GLU A 49 23.55 20.26 22.26
C GLU A 49 22.76 19.06 22.79
N ASN A 50 21.47 19.20 23.00
CA ASN A 50 20.60 18.15 23.53
C ASN A 50 20.23 17.14 22.47
N GLY A 51 20.92 15.99 22.41
CA GLY A 51 20.69 14.92 21.46
C GLY A 51 19.26 14.36 21.52
N ALA A 52 18.68 14.23 22.69
CA ALA A 52 17.31 13.75 22.87
C ALA A 52 16.29 14.72 22.26
N TYR A 53 16.51 16.02 22.43
CA TYR A 53 15.68 17.05 21.81
C TYR A 53 15.77 17.02 20.27
N ILE A 54 17.00 17.02 19.73
CA ILE A 54 17.25 16.99 18.30
C ILE A 54 16.63 15.75 17.67
N PHE A 55 16.86 14.58 18.25
CA PHE A 55 16.31 13.32 17.78
C PHE A 55 14.78 13.32 17.83
N GLY A 56 14.19 13.81 18.92
CA GLY A 56 12.74 13.93 19.07
C GLY A 56 12.11 14.84 18.01
N LYS A 57 12.76 15.96 17.69
CA LYS A 57 12.29 16.87 16.62
C LYS A 57 12.35 16.24 15.25
N GLN A 58 13.38 15.45 14.96
CA GLN A 58 13.48 14.70 13.71
C GLN A 58 12.40 13.63 13.60
N GLU A 59 12.14 12.89 14.67
CA GLU A 59 11.05 11.91 14.70
C GLU A 59 9.68 12.57 14.50
N GLN A 60 9.45 13.72 15.14
CA GLN A 60 8.22 14.48 14.98
C GLN A 60 7.99 14.87 13.51
N GLU A 61 9.01 15.44 12.88
CA GLU A 61 8.95 15.86 11.48
C GLU A 61 8.63 14.68 10.55
N PHE A 62 9.31 13.55 10.74
CA PHE A 62 9.06 12.33 9.97
C PHE A 62 7.62 11.82 10.16
N LEU A 63 7.14 11.81 11.40
CA LEU A 63 5.80 11.34 11.72
C LEU A 63 4.71 12.25 11.16
N GLU A 64 4.88 13.56 11.27
CA GLU A 64 3.96 14.54 10.71
C GLU A 64 3.90 14.46 9.17
N GLY A 65 5.03 14.19 8.52
CA GLY A 65 5.09 13.92 7.08
C GLY A 65 4.28 12.68 6.70
N ARG A 66 4.40 11.60 7.46
CA ARG A 66 3.61 10.38 7.21
C ARG A 66 2.11 10.60 7.45
N ILE A 67 1.75 11.34 8.49
CA ILE A 67 0.36 11.71 8.76
C ILE A 67 -0.23 12.51 7.58
N ALA A 68 0.49 13.52 7.10
CA ALA A 68 0.06 14.32 5.97
C ALA A 68 -0.13 13.48 4.69
N GLU A 69 0.78 12.55 4.43
CA GLU A 69 0.68 11.62 3.30
C GLU A 69 -0.57 10.75 3.41
N LEU A 70 -0.83 10.15 4.57
CA LEU A 70 -2.02 9.32 4.79
C LEU A 70 -3.33 10.11 4.66
N GLU A 71 -3.36 11.32 5.19
CA GLU A 71 -4.52 12.20 5.07
C GLU A 71 -4.81 12.55 3.61
N GLU A 72 -3.79 12.83 2.82
CA GLU A 72 -3.93 13.11 1.39
C GLU A 72 -4.43 11.88 0.62
N ILE A 73 -3.89 10.69 0.92
CA ILE A 73 -4.36 9.44 0.32
C ILE A 73 -5.85 9.23 0.63
N LEU A 74 -6.26 9.40 1.89
CA LEU A 74 -7.64 9.17 2.32
C LEU A 74 -8.65 10.15 1.69
N VAL A 75 -8.23 11.36 1.36
CA VAL A 75 -9.08 12.33 0.65
C VAL A 75 -9.33 11.89 -0.80
N ASN A 76 -8.36 11.23 -1.43
CA ASN A 76 -8.40 10.88 -2.85
C ASN A 76 -8.72 9.41 -3.11
N VAL A 77 -9.07 8.64 -2.08
CA VAL A 77 -9.28 7.20 -2.22
C VAL A 77 -10.62 6.87 -2.88
N ALA A 78 -10.59 5.91 -3.79
CA ALA A 78 -11.75 5.23 -4.34
C ALA A 78 -11.71 3.76 -3.93
N VAL A 79 -12.70 3.31 -3.17
CA VAL A 79 -12.78 1.92 -2.72
C VAL A 79 -13.33 1.07 -3.86
N VAL A 80 -12.54 0.08 -4.28
CA VAL A 80 -12.93 -0.89 -5.30
C VAL A 80 -13.36 -2.18 -4.62
N ARG A 81 -14.63 -2.54 -4.80
CA ARG A 81 -15.19 -3.80 -4.34
C ARG A 81 -15.37 -4.71 -5.55
N ASN A 82 -14.73 -5.86 -5.52
CA ASN A 82 -14.87 -6.81 -6.60
C ASN A 82 -16.09 -7.69 -6.38
N SER A 83 -17.09 -7.52 -7.24
CA SER A 83 -18.32 -8.33 -7.24
C SER A 83 -18.34 -9.41 -8.33
N LYS A 84 -17.39 -9.36 -9.27
CA LYS A 84 -17.34 -10.30 -10.42
C LYS A 84 -16.03 -11.09 -10.40
N LYS A 85 -16.14 -12.40 -10.24
CA LYS A 85 -15.00 -13.33 -10.22
C LYS A 85 -14.68 -13.93 -11.60
N SER A 86 -15.20 -13.36 -12.68
CA SER A 86 -14.98 -13.87 -14.04
C SER A 86 -13.69 -13.39 -14.68
N THR A 87 -13.21 -12.21 -14.25
CA THR A 87 -11.96 -11.62 -14.72
C THR A 87 -11.13 -11.13 -13.53
N VAL A 88 -9.83 -11.09 -13.71
CA VAL A 88 -8.92 -10.54 -12.70
C VAL A 88 -9.11 -9.03 -12.60
N ASP A 89 -9.34 -8.55 -11.41
CA ASP A 89 -9.46 -7.12 -11.10
C ASP A 89 -8.87 -6.84 -9.72
N LEU A 90 -8.79 -5.58 -9.36
CA LEU A 90 -8.34 -5.17 -8.03
C LEU A 90 -9.25 -5.78 -6.95
N GLY A 91 -8.64 -6.37 -5.94
CA GLY A 91 -9.33 -7.10 -4.88
C GLY A 91 -9.44 -8.61 -5.11
N CYS A 92 -9.06 -9.11 -6.29
CA CYS A 92 -9.06 -10.54 -6.59
C CYS A 92 -7.83 -11.24 -6.04
N ARG A 93 -8.04 -12.49 -5.63
CA ARG A 93 -6.96 -13.46 -5.44
C ARG A 93 -6.85 -14.30 -6.69
N VAL A 94 -5.71 -14.26 -7.35
CA VAL A 94 -5.46 -14.98 -8.60
C VAL A 94 -4.55 -16.16 -8.32
N ILE A 95 -5.01 -17.35 -8.70
CA ILE A 95 -4.21 -18.56 -8.60
C ILE A 95 -3.59 -18.82 -9.98
N VAL A 96 -2.27 -18.85 -10.05
CA VAL A 96 -1.53 -19.07 -11.29
C VAL A 96 -0.66 -20.31 -11.21
N SER A 97 -0.37 -20.91 -12.34
CA SER A 97 0.56 -22.03 -12.47
C SER A 97 1.80 -21.63 -13.24
N LEU A 98 2.96 -21.95 -12.70
CA LEU A 98 4.25 -21.78 -13.34
C LEU A 98 5.01 -23.12 -13.26
N ASN A 99 5.27 -23.73 -14.42
CA ASN A 99 5.99 -25.01 -14.50
C ASN A 99 5.42 -26.12 -13.58
N GLY A 100 4.07 -26.17 -13.50
CA GLY A 100 3.38 -27.13 -12.65
C GLY A 100 3.22 -26.74 -11.18
N LYS A 101 3.83 -25.64 -10.75
CA LYS A 101 3.69 -25.10 -9.40
C LYS A 101 2.60 -24.05 -9.36
N LYS A 102 1.69 -24.19 -8.42
CA LYS A 102 0.63 -23.20 -8.18
C LYS A 102 1.11 -22.13 -7.20
N MET A 103 0.83 -20.89 -7.52
CA MET A 103 1.06 -19.74 -6.67
C MET A 103 -0.18 -18.85 -6.66
N ASP A 104 -0.39 -18.11 -5.59
CA ASP A 104 -1.49 -17.16 -5.51
C ASP A 104 -0.95 -15.74 -5.32
N PHE A 105 -1.63 -14.80 -5.96
CA PHE A 105 -1.34 -13.38 -5.82
C PHE A 105 -2.63 -12.62 -5.50
N HIS A 106 -2.55 -11.67 -4.58
CA HIS A 106 -3.64 -10.73 -4.32
C HIS A 106 -3.38 -9.45 -5.10
N VAL A 107 -4.29 -9.07 -5.96
CA VAL A 107 -4.23 -7.81 -6.70
C VAL A 107 -4.81 -6.70 -5.83
N VAL A 108 -3.99 -5.76 -5.44
CA VAL A 108 -4.32 -4.70 -4.49
C VAL A 108 -3.99 -3.32 -5.06
N GLY A 109 -4.37 -2.26 -4.36
CA GLY A 109 -3.99 -0.90 -4.69
C GLY A 109 -2.50 -0.67 -4.49
N GLU A 110 -1.96 0.36 -5.14
CA GLU A 110 -0.52 0.67 -5.12
C GLU A 110 0.02 0.82 -3.69
N TRP A 111 -0.75 1.45 -2.79
CA TRP A 111 -0.35 1.68 -1.40
C TRP A 111 -0.48 0.46 -0.50
N GLU A 112 -1.15 -0.59 -0.97
CA GLU A 112 -1.32 -1.85 -0.24
C GLU A 112 -0.30 -2.91 -0.64
N ALA A 113 0.48 -2.67 -1.68
CA ALA A 113 1.40 -3.67 -2.24
C ALA A 113 2.47 -4.10 -1.23
N ARG A 114 2.58 -5.41 -1.02
CA ARG A 114 3.59 -6.06 -0.19
C ARG A 114 4.04 -7.35 -0.87
N PRO A 115 5.08 -7.29 -1.70
CA PRO A 115 5.54 -8.46 -2.46
C PRO A 115 5.87 -9.67 -1.60
N ALA A 116 6.39 -9.47 -0.39
CA ALA A 116 6.69 -10.55 0.55
C ALA A 116 5.43 -11.33 0.99
N GLU A 117 4.26 -10.67 0.99
CA GLU A 117 2.97 -11.28 1.31
C GLU A 117 2.18 -11.64 0.03
N ARG A 118 2.82 -11.59 -1.12
CA ARG A 118 2.22 -11.81 -2.45
C ARG A 118 1.06 -10.88 -2.77
N LYS A 119 1.06 -9.68 -2.18
CA LYS A 119 0.15 -8.60 -2.52
C LYS A 119 0.80 -7.72 -3.58
N ILE A 120 0.31 -7.82 -4.80
CA ILE A 120 0.86 -7.11 -5.95
C ILE A 120 -0.03 -5.94 -6.34
N SER A 121 0.59 -4.82 -6.69
CA SER A 121 -0.14 -3.67 -7.21
C SER A 121 -0.71 -3.96 -8.60
N ALA A 122 -1.95 -3.52 -8.84
CA ALA A 122 -2.54 -3.57 -10.18
C ALA A 122 -1.72 -2.78 -11.21
N SER A 123 -0.92 -1.81 -10.79
CA SER A 123 -0.03 -1.03 -11.65
C SER A 123 1.36 -1.65 -11.84
N SER A 124 1.71 -2.70 -11.08
CA SER A 124 2.97 -3.43 -11.26
C SER A 124 3.00 -4.19 -12.59
N PRO A 125 4.18 -4.55 -13.12
CA PRO A 125 4.25 -5.33 -14.37
C PRO A 125 3.43 -6.63 -14.33
N LEU A 126 3.50 -7.37 -13.23
CA LEU A 126 2.70 -8.59 -13.06
C LEU A 126 1.21 -8.27 -12.92
N GLY A 127 0.85 -7.26 -12.13
CA GLY A 127 -0.53 -6.83 -11.96
C GLY A 127 -1.17 -6.39 -13.27
N ARG A 128 -0.49 -5.59 -14.06
CA ARG A 128 -0.97 -5.16 -15.38
C ARG A 128 -1.18 -6.32 -16.34
N ALA A 129 -0.30 -7.31 -16.28
CA ALA A 129 -0.42 -8.49 -17.13
C ALA A 129 -1.61 -9.37 -16.73
N LEU A 130 -1.92 -9.44 -15.44
CA LEU A 130 -3.01 -10.27 -14.90
C LEU A 130 -4.39 -9.61 -14.99
N VAL A 131 -4.50 -8.30 -14.77
CA VAL A 131 -5.78 -7.59 -14.80
C VAL A 131 -6.50 -7.75 -16.15
N GLY A 132 -7.79 -8.05 -16.09
CA GLY A 132 -8.61 -8.29 -17.27
C GLY A 132 -8.52 -9.70 -17.84
N LYS A 133 -7.68 -10.55 -17.32
CA LYS A 133 -7.52 -11.94 -17.76
C LYS A 133 -8.55 -12.87 -17.12
N LYS A 134 -8.77 -13.99 -17.76
CA LYS A 134 -9.73 -15.03 -17.34
C LYS A 134 -9.01 -16.32 -16.99
N VAL A 135 -9.70 -17.21 -16.27
CA VAL A 135 -9.21 -18.57 -16.04
C VAL A 135 -8.91 -19.26 -17.37
N GLY A 136 -7.74 -19.87 -17.46
CA GLY A 136 -7.22 -20.52 -18.67
C GLY A 136 -6.33 -19.63 -19.52
N ASP A 137 -6.29 -18.33 -19.28
CA ASP A 137 -5.43 -17.42 -20.03
C ASP A 137 -3.96 -17.61 -19.62
N LYS A 138 -3.08 -17.47 -20.61
CA LYS A 138 -1.63 -17.49 -20.41
C LYS A 138 -1.12 -16.05 -20.39
N VAL A 139 -0.33 -15.72 -19.38
CA VAL A 139 0.18 -14.38 -19.17
C VAL A 139 1.70 -14.40 -19.19
N GLU A 140 2.30 -13.62 -20.08
CA GLU A 140 3.74 -13.46 -20.18
C GLU A 140 4.17 -12.21 -19.40
N VAL A 141 5.11 -12.39 -18.49
CA VAL A 141 5.65 -11.32 -17.65
C VAL A 141 7.17 -11.26 -17.78
N GLU A 142 7.71 -10.08 -17.99
CA GLU A 142 9.15 -9.87 -17.98
C GLU A 142 9.66 -9.83 -16.53
N ALA A 143 10.58 -10.73 -16.22
CA ALA A 143 11.27 -10.82 -14.95
C ALA A 143 12.78 -10.62 -15.15
N PRO A 144 13.58 -10.34 -14.10
CA PRO A 144 15.02 -10.19 -14.21
C PRO A 144 15.73 -11.41 -14.83
N VAL A 145 15.15 -12.59 -14.66
CA VAL A 145 15.65 -13.86 -15.22
C VAL A 145 15.15 -14.14 -16.65
N GLY A 146 14.37 -13.24 -17.25
CA GLY A 146 13.77 -13.40 -18.57
C GLY A 146 12.23 -13.41 -18.54
N LYS A 147 11.63 -13.85 -19.64
CA LYS A 147 10.16 -13.93 -19.75
C LYS A 147 9.63 -15.15 -19.01
N VAL A 148 8.63 -14.92 -18.16
CA VAL A 148 7.97 -15.97 -17.38
C VAL A 148 6.51 -16.08 -17.85
N LEU A 149 6.08 -17.31 -18.13
CA LEU A 149 4.73 -17.59 -18.58
C LEU A 149 3.89 -18.19 -17.44
N TYR A 150 2.89 -17.45 -17.02
CA TYR A 150 1.91 -17.91 -16.02
C TYR A 150 0.61 -18.33 -16.71
N THR A 151 0.00 -19.39 -16.19
CA THR A 151 -1.35 -19.79 -16.59
C THR A 151 -2.31 -19.52 -15.45
N ILE A 152 -3.40 -18.79 -15.70
CA ILE A 152 -4.41 -18.52 -14.68
C ILE A 152 -5.27 -19.76 -14.50
N VAL A 153 -5.25 -20.33 -13.29
CA VAL A 153 -6.02 -21.54 -12.96
C VAL A 153 -7.21 -21.27 -12.07
N GLY A 154 -7.26 -20.13 -11.42
CA GLY A 154 -8.40 -19.74 -10.57
C GLY A 154 -8.43 -18.26 -10.27
N ILE A 155 -9.62 -17.74 -10.03
CA ILE A 155 -9.87 -16.36 -9.60
C ILE A 155 -10.85 -16.42 -8.42
N GLU A 156 -10.47 -15.87 -7.27
CA GLU A 156 -11.30 -15.81 -6.06
C GLU A 156 -11.58 -14.38 -5.63
#